data_9ba37c7b56d0df419d3a1adc77bc79ad
#
_entry.id   9ba37c7b56d0df419d3a1adc77bc79ad
#
_cell.length_a   1.000
_cell.length_b   1.000
_cell.length_c   1.000
_cell.angle_alpha   90.00
_cell.angle_beta   90.00
_cell.angle_gamma   90.00
#
_symmetry.space_group_name_H-M   'P 1'
#
loop_
_entity.id
_entity.type
_entity.pdbx_description
1 polymer ?
#
loop_
_entity_poly.entity_id
_entity_poly.type
_entity_poly.pdbx_seq_one_letter_code
_entity_poly.pdbx_strand_id
1 'polypeptide(L)'
;MKPSNFNGIKKYFGRKKPSIQEIVREPTAGGIVFRRNKQGELEFLLYQDARERWTIPKGHIESGETAQAAAIREVGEESGLKDVESICWLGKVNFRYRRVDKLVLISQQNYLIRPRTSGDEIKKEEWMTDIRWFSMQDALDKVEYEDIGKLILLAMKRIRQEGF
;
A
#
# COMPACT_ATOMS: atom_id res chain seq x y z
N MET A 1 -28.86 -55.60 -9.07
CA MET A 1 -28.13 -54.40 -9.44
C MET A 1 -28.24 -53.37 -8.34
N LYS A 2 -27.18 -53.05 -7.62
CA LYS A 2 -27.16 -52.01 -6.61
C LYS A 2 -26.96 -50.67 -7.29
N PRO A 3 -27.70 -49.59 -6.97
CA PRO A 3 -27.45 -48.28 -7.55
C PRO A 3 -26.12 -47.73 -7.03
N SER A 4 -25.26 -47.35 -7.93
CA SER A 4 -23.98 -46.73 -7.64
C SER A 4 -24.17 -45.38 -6.95
N ASN A 5 -23.58 -45.22 -5.79
CA ASN A 5 -23.60 -44.03 -4.97
C ASN A 5 -22.82 -42.89 -5.64
N PHE A 6 -23.50 -42.01 -6.38
CA PHE A 6 -22.94 -40.80 -7.01
C PHE A 6 -22.75 -39.61 -6.02
N ASN A 7 -22.80 -39.85 -4.71
CA ASN A 7 -22.66 -38.78 -3.71
C ASN A 7 -21.23 -38.28 -3.48
N GLY A 8 -20.22 -38.91 -4.11
CA GLY A 8 -18.81 -38.51 -3.93
C GLY A 8 -18.35 -37.33 -4.80
N ILE A 9 -19.05 -37.01 -5.88
CA ILE A 9 -18.57 -36.04 -6.89
C ILE A 9 -18.90 -34.59 -6.49
N LYS A 10 -19.89 -34.34 -5.67
CA LYS A 10 -20.25 -32.99 -5.18
C LYS A 10 -19.13 -32.32 -4.36
N LYS A 11 -18.15 -33.05 -3.88
CA LYS A 11 -17.03 -32.55 -3.08
C LYS A 11 -15.98 -31.83 -3.93
N TYR A 12 -15.96 -32.10 -5.25
CA TYR A 12 -15.00 -31.53 -6.19
C TYR A 12 -15.54 -30.37 -7.02
N PHE A 13 -16.85 -30.15 -7.03
CA PHE A 13 -17.45 -28.95 -7.59
C PHE A 13 -17.29 -27.85 -6.55
N GLY A 14 -16.29 -26.97 -6.76
CA GLY A 14 -15.98 -25.87 -5.86
C GLY A 14 -17.24 -25.12 -5.45
N ARG A 15 -17.34 -24.77 -4.16
CA ARG A 15 -18.44 -23.95 -3.63
C ARG A 15 -18.60 -22.75 -4.56
N LYS A 16 -19.76 -22.65 -5.24
CA LYS A 16 -20.09 -21.45 -6.04
C LYS A 16 -19.91 -20.24 -5.12
N LYS A 17 -18.99 -19.35 -5.51
CA LYS A 17 -18.87 -18.07 -4.78
C LYS A 17 -20.23 -17.39 -4.82
N PRO A 18 -20.72 -16.83 -3.70
CA PRO A 18 -22.00 -16.13 -3.69
C PRO A 18 -22.01 -15.06 -4.77
N SER A 19 -23.15 -14.74 -5.35
CA SER A 19 -23.27 -13.64 -6.33
C SER A 19 -22.84 -12.31 -5.70
N ILE A 20 -22.29 -11.40 -6.51
CA ILE A 20 -22.00 -10.04 -6.03
C ILE A 20 -23.35 -9.33 -5.86
N GLN A 21 -23.64 -8.85 -4.65
CA GLN A 21 -24.86 -8.15 -4.30
C GLN A 21 -24.63 -6.65 -4.13
N GLU A 22 -23.38 -6.24 -3.86
CA GLU A 22 -23.05 -4.86 -3.58
C GLU A 22 -21.67 -4.49 -4.19
N ILE A 23 -21.56 -3.25 -4.69
CA ILE A 23 -20.29 -2.63 -5.08
C ILE A 23 -19.97 -1.55 -4.06
N VAL A 24 -18.85 -1.73 -3.34
CA VAL A 24 -18.35 -0.78 -2.37
C VAL A 24 -17.17 -0.03 -2.95
N ARG A 25 -17.15 1.29 -2.83
CA ARG A 25 -16.04 2.15 -3.27
C ARG A 25 -15.31 2.65 -2.04
N GLU A 26 -14.01 2.38 -1.98
CA GLU A 26 -13.15 2.78 -0.86
C GLU A 26 -12.05 3.71 -1.40
N PRO A 27 -12.22 5.05 -1.30
CA PRO A 27 -11.17 5.99 -1.62
C PRO A 27 -10.08 5.92 -0.55
N THR A 28 -8.82 5.77 -0.98
CA THR A 28 -7.65 5.71 -0.11
C THR A 28 -6.58 6.68 -0.58
N ALA A 29 -5.65 7.01 0.32
CA ALA A 29 -4.46 7.77 -0.02
C ALA A 29 -3.24 7.15 0.67
N GLY A 30 -2.08 7.32 0.06
CA GLY A 30 -0.83 6.79 0.58
C GLY A 30 0.38 7.57 0.10
N GLY A 31 1.54 7.24 0.65
CA GLY A 31 2.79 7.93 0.36
C GLY A 31 3.91 6.99 -0.04
N ILE A 32 4.59 7.34 -1.14
CA ILE A 32 5.95 6.88 -1.39
C ILE A 32 6.86 7.77 -0.54
N VAL A 33 7.31 7.23 0.58
CA VAL A 33 8.13 7.97 1.55
C VAL A 33 9.59 7.71 1.26
N PHE A 34 10.38 8.77 1.11
CA PHE A 34 11.82 8.69 0.85
C PHE A 34 12.61 9.54 1.83
N ARG A 35 13.87 9.18 1.98
CA ARG A 35 14.88 9.99 2.68
C ARG A 35 16.25 9.81 2.02
N ARG A 36 17.20 10.66 2.40
CA ARG A 36 18.62 10.36 2.20
C ARG A 36 19.22 9.91 3.53
N ASN A 37 19.93 8.80 3.50
CA ASN A 37 20.64 8.30 4.67
C ASN A 37 21.90 9.16 4.97
N LYS A 38 22.64 8.81 6.01
CA LYS A 38 23.85 9.55 6.42
C LYS A 38 24.96 9.57 5.35
N GLN A 39 24.93 8.64 4.42
CA GLN A 39 25.84 8.54 3.27
C GLN A 39 25.33 9.32 2.05
N GLY A 40 24.13 9.93 2.14
CA GLY A 40 23.47 10.62 1.02
C GLY A 40 22.72 9.71 0.05
N GLU A 41 22.65 8.41 0.34
CA GLU A 41 21.96 7.44 -0.50
C GLU A 41 20.45 7.54 -0.32
N LEU A 42 19.72 7.35 -1.43
CA LEU A 42 18.26 7.40 -1.44
C LEU A 42 17.67 6.10 -0.89
N GLU A 43 16.78 6.23 0.09
CA GLU A 43 16.04 5.13 0.69
C GLU A 43 14.54 5.38 0.63
N PHE A 44 13.77 4.29 0.49
CA PHE A 44 12.31 4.26 0.49
C PHE A 44 11.78 3.46 1.67
N LEU A 45 10.70 3.95 2.29
CA LEU A 45 10.06 3.30 3.41
C LEU A 45 9.02 2.30 2.92
N LEU A 46 9.14 1.06 3.36
CA LEU A 46 8.12 0.04 3.19
C LEU A 46 7.79 -0.60 4.54
N TYR A 47 6.56 -1.07 4.68
CA TYR A 47 6.18 -1.95 5.77
C TYR A 47 5.71 -3.31 5.24
N GLN A 48 5.79 -4.32 6.10
CA GLN A 48 5.32 -5.67 5.83
C GLN A 48 4.01 -5.92 6.57
N ASP A 49 2.96 -6.25 5.83
CA ASP A 49 1.63 -6.52 6.39
C ASP A 49 1.58 -7.91 7.09
N ALA A 50 0.46 -8.22 7.72
CA ALA A 50 0.24 -9.50 8.42
C ALA A 50 0.27 -10.74 7.48
N ARG A 51 0.27 -10.54 6.17
CA ARG A 51 0.46 -11.58 5.15
C ARG A 51 1.87 -11.61 4.58
N GLU A 52 2.82 -10.96 5.28
CA GLU A 52 4.24 -10.87 4.89
C GLU A 52 4.48 -10.17 3.54
N ARG A 53 3.55 -9.28 3.11
CA ARG A 53 3.67 -8.53 1.85
C ARG A 53 4.20 -7.13 2.13
N TRP A 54 5.26 -6.75 1.41
CA TRP A 54 5.83 -5.42 1.49
C TRP A 54 5.04 -4.41 0.65
N THR A 55 4.68 -3.30 1.27
CA THR A 55 3.88 -2.23 0.67
C THR A 55 4.19 -0.87 1.29
N ILE A 56 3.49 0.16 0.87
CA ILE A 56 3.66 1.55 1.33
C ILE A 56 2.59 1.94 2.35
N PRO A 57 2.86 2.92 3.23
CA PRO A 57 1.85 3.50 4.12
C PRO A 57 0.65 4.06 3.35
N LYS A 58 -0.56 3.71 3.76
CA LYS A 58 -1.81 4.11 3.11
C LYS A 58 -3.02 3.79 3.96
N GLY A 59 -4.08 4.54 3.79
CA GLY A 59 -5.35 4.23 4.43
C GLY A 59 -6.53 4.99 3.82
N HIS A 60 -7.67 4.91 4.47
CA HIS A 60 -8.90 5.52 3.97
C HIS A 60 -8.87 7.04 4.09
N ILE A 61 -9.44 7.71 3.09
CA ILE A 61 -9.69 9.15 3.16
C ILE A 61 -10.94 9.35 4.02
N GLU A 62 -10.79 10.10 5.11
CA GLU A 62 -11.89 10.39 6.03
C GLU A 62 -12.81 11.49 5.49
N SER A 63 -14.02 11.59 6.07
CA SER A 63 -15.00 12.60 5.66
C SER A 63 -14.45 14.01 5.88
N GLY A 64 -14.48 14.85 4.83
CA GLY A 64 -13.95 16.22 4.87
C GLY A 64 -12.44 16.33 4.71
N GLU A 65 -11.72 15.22 4.59
CA GLU A 65 -10.27 15.21 4.40
C GLU A 65 -9.90 15.23 2.91
N THR A 66 -8.83 15.93 2.56
CA THR A 66 -8.26 15.83 1.22
C THR A 66 -7.41 14.57 1.10
N ALA A 67 -7.25 14.05 -0.11
CA ALA A 67 -6.39 12.88 -0.33
C ALA A 67 -4.93 13.14 0.11
N GLN A 68 -4.43 14.36 -0.06
CA GLN A 68 -3.08 14.75 0.39
C GLN A 68 -2.98 14.74 1.91
N ALA A 69 -3.96 15.29 2.62
CA ALA A 69 -4.00 15.29 4.08
C ALA A 69 -4.07 13.86 4.62
N ALA A 70 -4.93 13.01 4.01
CA ALA A 70 -5.03 11.59 4.35
C ALA A 70 -3.68 10.87 4.17
N ALA A 71 -2.98 11.11 3.06
CA ALA A 71 -1.67 10.49 2.82
C ALA A 71 -0.64 10.89 3.89
N ILE A 72 -0.60 12.17 4.28
CA ILE A 72 0.28 12.67 5.36
C ILE A 72 -0.07 12.03 6.70
N ARG A 73 -1.36 11.99 7.06
CA ARG A 73 -1.84 11.37 8.29
C ARG A 73 -1.50 9.89 8.35
N GLU A 74 -1.84 9.13 7.31
CA GLU A 74 -1.59 7.69 7.24
C GLU A 74 -0.09 7.35 7.29
N VAL A 75 0.76 8.13 6.61
CA VAL A 75 2.21 7.97 6.72
C VAL A 75 2.67 8.18 8.16
N GLY A 76 2.18 9.23 8.85
CA GLY A 76 2.51 9.50 10.24
C GLY A 76 2.06 8.37 11.17
N GLU A 77 0.82 7.94 11.05
CA GLU A 77 0.23 6.88 11.89
C GLU A 77 0.92 5.53 11.68
N GLU A 78 1.10 5.12 10.43
CA GLU A 78 1.66 3.80 10.11
C GLU A 78 3.19 3.70 10.23
N SER A 79 3.92 4.81 10.20
CA SER A 79 5.39 4.79 10.30
C SER A 79 5.97 5.37 11.59
N GLY A 80 5.17 6.09 12.35
CA GLY A 80 5.63 6.84 13.52
C GLY A 80 6.39 8.14 13.21
N LEU A 81 6.55 8.50 11.92
CA LEU A 81 7.17 9.77 11.52
C LEU A 81 6.26 10.94 11.89
N LYS A 82 6.78 11.89 12.67
CA LYS A 82 5.97 12.97 13.26
C LYS A 82 5.80 14.18 12.36
N ASP A 83 6.83 14.51 11.60
CA ASP A 83 6.87 15.70 10.75
C ASP A 83 7.24 15.31 9.33
N VAL A 84 6.24 15.10 8.49
CA VAL A 84 6.39 14.75 7.09
C VAL A 84 5.76 15.81 6.19
N GLU A 85 6.30 15.98 5.00
CA GLU A 85 5.73 16.87 3.98
C GLU A 85 5.45 16.13 2.68
N SER A 86 4.34 16.47 2.06
CA SER A 86 4.00 16.01 0.72
C SER A 86 4.64 16.94 -0.31
N ILE A 87 5.46 16.37 -1.18
CA ILE A 87 6.17 17.09 -2.25
C ILE A 87 5.28 17.27 -3.47
N CYS A 88 4.75 16.17 -3.99
CA CYS A 88 3.88 16.19 -5.17
C CYS A 88 2.99 14.93 -5.23
N TRP A 89 1.93 15.04 -6.02
CA TRP A 89 1.13 13.88 -6.40
C TRP A 89 1.88 13.02 -7.44
N LEU A 90 1.89 11.71 -7.25
CA LEU A 90 2.56 10.76 -8.13
C LEU A 90 1.59 10.03 -9.07
N GLY A 91 0.36 9.82 -8.65
CA GLY A 91 -0.61 9.11 -9.47
C GLY A 91 -1.66 8.37 -8.65
N LYS A 92 -2.58 7.77 -9.39
CA LYS A 92 -3.68 6.99 -8.85
C LYS A 92 -3.55 5.53 -9.27
N VAL A 93 -3.75 4.62 -8.33
CA VAL A 93 -3.80 3.17 -8.56
C VAL A 93 -5.18 2.67 -8.18
N ASN A 94 -5.74 1.80 -9.00
CA ASN A 94 -7.05 1.22 -8.75
C ASN A 94 -6.91 -0.29 -8.56
N PHE A 95 -7.49 -0.79 -7.46
CA PHE A 95 -7.55 -2.23 -7.20
C PHE A 95 -9.00 -2.64 -7.04
N ARG A 96 -9.24 -3.92 -7.22
CA ARG A 96 -10.53 -4.54 -6.91
C ARG A 96 -10.29 -5.88 -6.24
N TYR A 97 -11.08 -6.16 -5.24
CA TYR A 97 -11.11 -7.48 -4.62
C TYR A 97 -12.52 -7.82 -4.16
N ARG A 98 -12.72 -9.08 -3.86
CA ARG A 98 -14.00 -9.58 -3.41
C ARG A 98 -13.97 -9.79 -1.89
N ARG A 99 -14.95 -9.25 -1.20
CA ARG A 99 -15.21 -9.47 0.22
C ARG A 99 -16.58 -10.12 0.36
N VAL A 100 -16.61 -11.46 0.53
CA VAL A 100 -17.85 -12.27 0.58
C VAL A 100 -18.70 -12.07 -0.69
N ASP A 101 -19.80 -11.33 -0.60
CA ASP A 101 -20.76 -10.99 -1.67
C ASP A 101 -20.59 -9.55 -2.19
N LYS A 102 -19.57 -8.82 -1.73
CA LYS A 102 -19.27 -7.45 -2.13
C LYS A 102 -18.08 -7.40 -3.08
N LEU A 103 -18.19 -6.58 -4.13
CA LEU A 103 -17.05 -6.16 -4.95
C LEU A 103 -16.53 -4.84 -4.39
N VAL A 104 -15.32 -4.86 -3.84
CA VAL A 104 -14.65 -3.65 -3.33
C VAL A 104 -13.77 -3.06 -4.40
N LEU A 105 -14.01 -1.78 -4.71
CA LEU A 105 -13.22 -0.99 -5.64
C LEU A 105 -12.43 0.05 -4.84
N ILE A 106 -11.12 -0.12 -4.79
CA ILE A 106 -10.21 0.84 -4.15
C ILE A 106 -9.65 1.78 -5.21
N SER A 107 -9.70 3.08 -4.92
CA SER A 107 -9.03 4.12 -5.69
C SER A 107 -8.03 4.82 -4.78
N GLN A 108 -6.75 4.50 -4.93
CA GLN A 108 -5.66 5.00 -4.09
C GLN A 108 -4.93 6.15 -4.76
N GLN A 109 -4.94 7.32 -4.10
CA GLN A 109 -4.12 8.48 -4.48
C GLN A 109 -2.75 8.37 -3.82
N ASN A 110 -1.67 8.58 -4.56
CA ASN A 110 -0.31 8.41 -4.05
C ASN A 110 0.49 9.71 -4.19
N TYR A 111 1.21 10.04 -3.11
CA TYR A 111 2.01 11.25 -3.00
C TYR A 111 3.47 10.90 -2.71
N LEU A 112 4.39 11.73 -3.22
CA LEU A 112 5.79 11.71 -2.81
C LEU A 112 5.91 12.46 -1.48
N ILE A 113 6.41 11.77 -0.46
CA ILE A 113 6.47 12.30 0.91
C ILE A 113 7.88 12.14 1.46
N ARG A 114 8.35 13.10 2.24
CA ARG A 114 9.61 13.01 2.97
C ARG A 114 9.48 13.49 4.42
N PRO A 115 10.27 12.95 5.35
CA PRO A 115 10.45 13.55 6.67
C PRO A 115 11.12 14.92 6.53
N ARG A 116 10.70 15.91 7.33
CA ARG A 116 11.38 17.21 7.42
C ARG A 116 12.58 17.16 8.32
N THR A 117 12.60 16.24 9.27
CA THR A 117 13.69 16.06 10.22
C THR A 117 14.41 14.74 9.97
N SER A 118 15.74 14.77 9.96
CA SER A 118 16.57 13.59 9.69
C SER A 118 16.71 12.62 10.88
N GLY A 119 16.08 12.93 12.01
CA GLY A 119 16.22 12.18 13.27
C GLY A 119 14.98 11.39 13.69
N ASP A 120 13.91 11.40 12.87
CA ASP A 120 12.70 10.67 13.20
C ASP A 120 12.91 9.16 13.06
N GLU A 121 12.73 8.45 14.16
CA GLU A 121 12.75 6.99 14.19
C GLU A 121 11.40 6.45 13.70
N ILE A 122 11.47 5.49 12.77
CA ILE A 122 10.28 4.73 12.35
C ILE A 122 9.87 3.77 13.46
N LYS A 123 8.55 3.62 13.62
CA LYS A 123 7.96 2.70 14.59
C LYS A 123 6.87 1.89 13.88
N LYS A 124 6.96 0.58 13.99
CA LYS A 124 5.93 -0.29 13.43
C LYS A 124 4.70 -0.34 14.34
N GLU A 125 3.52 -0.45 13.73
CA GLU A 125 2.28 -0.77 14.39
C GLU A 125 2.21 -2.26 14.77
N GLU A 126 1.38 -2.62 15.76
CA GLU A 126 1.27 -4.01 16.25
C GLU A 126 0.83 -5.01 15.17
N TRP A 127 0.01 -4.57 14.23
CA TRP A 127 -0.50 -5.40 13.14
C TRP A 127 0.50 -5.61 12.00
N MET A 128 1.60 -4.85 11.96
CA MET A 128 2.68 -4.99 10.98
C MET A 128 3.67 -6.06 11.41
N THR A 129 4.16 -6.84 10.47
CA THR A 129 5.27 -7.76 10.72
C THR A 129 6.59 -7.00 10.84
N ASP A 130 6.81 -6.03 9.95
CA ASP A 130 8.05 -5.24 9.90
C ASP A 130 7.83 -3.87 9.25
N ILE A 131 8.78 -2.94 9.45
CA ILE A 131 8.88 -1.65 8.75
C ILE A 131 10.36 -1.28 8.62
N ARG A 132 10.79 -0.93 7.41
CA ARG A 132 12.21 -0.60 7.13
C ARG A 132 12.38 0.40 6.02
N TRP A 133 13.55 1.04 6.04
CA TRP A 133 14.09 1.79 4.92
C TRP A 133 14.87 0.84 4.02
N PHE A 134 14.65 0.95 2.72
CA PHE A 134 15.28 0.13 1.70
C PHE A 134 15.96 1.00 0.66
N SER A 135 17.10 0.54 0.12
CA SER A 135 17.62 1.08 -1.12
C SER A 135 16.56 1.01 -2.22
N MET A 136 16.70 1.80 -3.26
CA MET A 136 15.75 1.74 -4.39
C MET A 136 15.65 0.33 -4.98
N GLN A 137 16.78 -0.33 -5.16
CA GLN A 137 16.82 -1.69 -5.74
C GLN A 137 16.09 -2.68 -4.83
N ASP A 138 16.41 -2.67 -3.53
CA ASP A 138 15.75 -3.57 -2.59
C ASP A 138 14.25 -3.28 -2.45
N ALA A 139 13.84 -2.01 -2.49
CA ALA A 139 12.43 -1.64 -2.47
C ALA A 139 11.68 -2.20 -3.67
N LEU A 140 12.25 -2.11 -4.87
CA LEU A 140 11.64 -2.67 -6.09
C LEU A 140 11.57 -4.19 -6.06
N ASP A 141 12.58 -4.85 -5.50
CA ASP A 141 12.61 -6.31 -5.38
C ASP A 141 11.65 -6.83 -4.30
N LYS A 142 11.33 -5.99 -3.29
CA LYS A 142 10.49 -6.37 -2.14
C LYS A 142 9.02 -6.11 -2.33
N VAL A 143 8.63 -5.03 -3.03
CA VAL A 143 7.21 -4.68 -3.13
C VAL A 143 6.40 -5.77 -3.83
N GLU A 144 5.30 -6.15 -3.21
CA GLU A 144 4.40 -7.19 -3.72
C GLU A 144 3.66 -6.77 -4.99
N TYR A 145 3.30 -5.47 -5.09
CA TYR A 145 2.44 -4.97 -6.15
C TYR A 145 3.22 -4.20 -7.20
N GLU A 146 3.15 -4.65 -8.44
CA GLU A 146 3.82 -4.01 -9.59
C GLU A 146 3.52 -2.51 -9.72
N ASP A 147 2.28 -2.10 -9.46
CA ASP A 147 1.88 -0.69 -9.54
C ASP A 147 2.58 0.17 -8.48
N ILE A 148 2.87 -0.37 -7.30
CA ILE A 148 3.69 0.31 -6.29
C ILE A 148 5.14 0.43 -6.75
N GLY A 149 5.69 -0.61 -7.37
CA GLY A 149 7.02 -0.54 -7.99
C GLY A 149 7.13 0.55 -9.05
N LYS A 150 6.12 0.69 -9.91
CA LYS A 150 6.04 1.79 -10.90
C LYS A 150 6.02 3.17 -10.24
N LEU A 151 5.29 3.32 -9.13
CA LEU A 151 5.27 4.57 -8.36
C LEU A 151 6.62 4.88 -7.72
N ILE A 152 7.37 3.90 -7.23
CA ILE A 152 8.74 4.09 -6.71
C ILE A 152 9.66 4.56 -7.82
N LEU A 153 9.61 3.97 -9.01
CA LEU A 153 10.37 4.43 -10.18
C LEU A 153 10.03 5.86 -10.58
N LEU A 154 8.74 6.22 -10.56
CA LEU A 154 8.29 7.58 -10.84
C LEU A 154 8.78 8.56 -9.76
N ALA A 155 8.71 8.17 -8.48
CA ALA A 155 9.24 8.96 -7.36
C ALA A 155 10.72 9.24 -7.54
N MET A 156 11.53 8.22 -7.86
CA MET A 156 12.96 8.37 -8.12
C MET A 156 13.22 9.36 -9.27
N LYS A 157 12.44 9.26 -10.36
CA LYS A 157 12.56 10.21 -11.48
C LYS A 157 12.30 11.64 -11.02
N ARG A 158 11.25 11.87 -10.24
CA ARG A 158 10.92 13.20 -9.70
C ARG A 158 12.02 13.74 -8.78
N ILE A 159 12.50 12.90 -7.85
CA ILE A 159 13.58 13.27 -6.92
C ILE A 159 14.84 13.73 -7.68
N ARG A 160 15.21 13.01 -8.74
CA ARG A 160 16.37 13.36 -9.56
C ARG A 160 16.17 14.64 -10.37
N GLN A 161 14.99 14.84 -10.95
CA GLN A 161 14.67 16.01 -11.78
C GLN A 161 14.60 17.30 -10.97
N GLU A 162 14.12 17.24 -9.74
CA GLU A 162 13.86 18.39 -8.89
C GLU A 162 14.95 18.59 -7.83
N GLY A 163 15.93 17.69 -7.74
CA GLY A 163 17.14 17.84 -6.89
C GLY A 163 16.89 17.63 -5.40
N PHE A 164 15.87 16.83 -5.02
CA PHE A 164 15.59 16.49 -3.62
C PHE A 164 16.58 15.50 -3.02
#